data_ff64eb1638fb45e59c9abd0a0e8d37d4
#
_entry.id   ff64eb1638fb45e59c9abd0a0e8d37d4
#
_cell.length_a   1.000
_cell.length_b   1.000
_cell.length_c   1.000
_cell.angle_alpha   90.00
_cell.angle_beta   90.00
_cell.angle_gamma   90.00
#
_symmetry.space_group_name_H-M   'P 1'
#
loop_
_entity.id
_entity.type
_entity.pdbx_description
1 polymer ?
#
loop_
_entity_poly.entity_id
_entity_poly.type
_entity_poly.pdbx_seq_one_letter_code
_entity_poly.pdbx_strand_id
1 'polypeptide(L)'
;MSLSRNDVQRFYDRFGSKQDSQAFYEDAALADLTAHAHLDTVQSVFEFGCGTGRYAQQLLQRALSASATYTGCDLSSVMISLAEQRLRSYGERVKLVQSSGEIHIEAADHSVDRVVSTYVLDLLSDVDIKAFATEARRVLKPEGKLCLVSLTQGTTSASKLVTVLWKVLYRLRPMLVGGCRPVLLSAHLDKSDWSVAYHHTIVRYGVASEIIIAVPVAT
;
A
#
# COMPACT_ATOMS: atom_id res chain seq x y z
N MET A 1 -17.09 -7.86 9.01
CA MET A 1 -16.05 -8.32 9.94
C MET A 1 -14.74 -8.31 9.17
N SER A 2 -13.72 -7.61 9.64
CA SER A 2 -12.36 -7.75 9.13
C SER A 2 -11.76 -9.07 9.65
N LEU A 3 -10.82 -9.64 8.88
CA LEU A 3 -10.04 -10.79 9.34
C LEU A 3 -9.18 -10.40 10.54
N SER A 4 -8.86 -11.39 11.40
CA SER A 4 -7.85 -11.16 12.43
C SER A 4 -6.47 -10.99 11.80
N ARG A 5 -5.60 -10.20 12.42
CA ARG A 5 -4.20 -10.01 11.96
C ARG A 5 -3.48 -11.33 11.80
N ASN A 6 -3.73 -12.29 12.72
CA ASN A 6 -3.15 -13.63 12.65
C ASN A 6 -3.63 -14.44 11.45
N ASP A 7 -4.88 -14.26 11.01
CA ASP A 7 -5.39 -14.98 9.82
C ASP A 7 -4.79 -14.40 8.55
N VAL A 8 -4.66 -13.06 8.47
CA VAL A 8 -3.98 -12.36 7.38
C VAL A 8 -2.52 -12.81 7.31
N GLN A 9 -1.78 -12.78 8.41
CA GLN A 9 -0.39 -13.22 8.46
C GLN A 9 -0.23 -14.66 7.96
N ARG A 10 -1.01 -15.61 8.50
CA ARG A 10 -0.96 -17.03 8.08
C ARG A 10 -1.28 -17.23 6.60
N PHE A 11 -2.19 -16.41 6.06
CA PHE A 11 -2.50 -16.48 4.63
C PHE A 11 -1.28 -16.06 3.80
N TYR A 12 -0.70 -14.90 4.10
CA TYR A 12 0.44 -14.39 3.34
C TYR A 12 1.69 -15.22 3.54
N ASP A 13 1.92 -15.80 4.72
CA ASP A 13 2.99 -16.77 4.95
C ASP A 13 2.88 -18.00 4.03
N ARG A 14 1.65 -18.46 3.74
CA ARG A 14 1.40 -19.58 2.81
C ARG A 14 1.39 -19.14 1.35
N PHE A 15 0.93 -17.94 1.08
CA PHE A 15 0.81 -17.40 -0.27
C PHE A 15 2.19 -17.14 -0.86
N GLY A 16 3.10 -16.57 -0.08
CA GLY A 16 4.51 -16.38 -0.41
C GLY A 16 4.70 -15.70 -1.76
N SER A 17 5.63 -16.20 -2.56
CA SER A 17 5.96 -15.64 -3.88
C SER A 17 4.79 -15.65 -4.89
N LYS A 18 3.71 -16.41 -4.64
CA LYS A 18 2.51 -16.40 -5.49
C LYS A 18 1.82 -15.04 -5.50
N GLN A 19 2.08 -14.17 -4.51
CA GLN A 19 1.56 -12.81 -4.50
C GLN A 19 1.95 -12.06 -5.78
N ASP A 20 3.12 -12.28 -6.32
CA ASP A 20 3.59 -11.62 -7.54
C ASP A 20 2.71 -11.94 -8.77
N SER A 21 1.91 -13.01 -8.72
CA SER A 21 0.95 -13.32 -9.79
C SER A 21 -0.19 -12.32 -9.89
N GLN A 22 -0.42 -11.48 -8.87
CA GLN A 22 -1.42 -10.41 -8.88
C GLN A 22 -1.00 -9.21 -9.72
N ALA A 23 0.25 -9.16 -10.16
CA ALA A 23 0.83 -8.11 -11.02
C ALA A 23 -0.06 -7.75 -12.23
N PHE A 24 -0.80 -8.73 -12.80
CA PHE A 24 -1.62 -8.52 -13.99
C PHE A 24 -2.67 -7.42 -13.84
N TYR A 25 -3.23 -7.20 -12.65
CA TYR A 25 -4.17 -6.10 -12.38
C TYR A 25 -3.54 -4.94 -11.60
N GLU A 26 -2.49 -5.21 -10.80
CA GLU A 26 -1.84 -4.22 -9.94
C GLU A 26 -0.94 -3.26 -10.72
N ASP A 27 -0.15 -3.76 -11.68
CA ASP A 27 0.94 -3.01 -12.32
C ASP A 27 0.47 -1.71 -12.97
N ALA A 28 -0.73 -1.67 -13.53
CA ALA A 28 -1.25 -0.45 -14.14
C ALA A 28 -1.48 0.66 -13.11
N ALA A 29 -2.01 0.31 -11.92
CA ALA A 29 -2.24 1.28 -10.85
C ALA A 29 -0.92 1.69 -10.16
N LEU A 30 0.02 0.76 -10.01
CA LEU A 30 1.36 1.06 -9.48
C LEU A 30 2.15 1.98 -10.42
N ALA A 31 2.07 1.76 -11.73
CA ALA A 31 2.69 2.63 -12.72
C ALA A 31 2.09 4.04 -12.70
N ASP A 32 0.77 4.15 -12.57
CA ASP A 32 0.07 5.44 -12.47
C ASP A 32 0.45 6.18 -11.18
N LEU A 33 0.48 5.49 -10.03
CA LEU A 33 0.97 6.06 -8.78
C LEU A 33 2.41 6.57 -8.92
N THR A 34 3.30 5.76 -9.49
CA THR A 34 4.71 6.10 -9.68
C THR A 34 4.89 7.34 -10.53
N ALA A 35 4.11 7.48 -11.61
CA ALA A 35 4.17 8.62 -12.52
C ALA A 35 3.77 9.96 -11.88
N HIS A 36 2.90 9.92 -10.85
CA HIS A 36 2.36 11.14 -10.22
C HIS A 36 2.92 11.42 -8.81
N ALA A 37 3.65 10.47 -8.21
CA ALA A 37 4.17 10.61 -6.85
C ALA A 37 5.44 11.49 -6.74
N HIS A 38 6.05 11.91 -7.86
CA HIS A 38 7.30 12.69 -7.89
C HIS A 38 8.40 12.04 -7.03
N LEU A 39 8.73 10.79 -7.35
CA LEU A 39 9.67 9.98 -6.59
C LEU A 39 11.14 10.26 -6.90
N ASP A 40 11.42 10.93 -8.01
CA ASP A 40 12.76 11.28 -8.49
C ASP A 40 13.49 12.31 -7.62
N THR A 41 12.74 13.12 -6.87
CA THR A 41 13.27 14.21 -6.04
C THR A 41 13.37 13.89 -4.56
N VAL A 42 12.91 12.71 -4.12
CA VAL A 42 12.83 12.36 -2.70
C VAL A 42 14.09 11.68 -2.19
N GLN A 43 14.35 11.80 -0.88
CA GLN A 43 15.48 11.16 -0.20
C GLN A 43 15.05 9.98 0.68
N SER A 44 13.77 9.91 1.04
CA SER A 44 13.27 8.86 1.95
C SER A 44 11.87 8.40 1.58
N VAL A 45 11.71 7.08 1.47
CA VAL A 45 10.43 6.40 1.24
C VAL A 45 10.19 5.38 2.34
N PHE A 46 8.99 5.40 2.90
CA PHE A 46 8.50 4.34 3.79
C PHE A 46 7.32 3.62 3.12
N GLU A 47 7.38 2.30 2.98
CA GLU A 47 6.28 1.47 2.46
C GLU A 47 5.67 0.62 3.57
N PHE A 48 4.38 0.83 3.80
CA PHE A 48 3.59 0.05 4.75
C PHE A 48 2.95 -1.13 4.02
N GLY A 49 3.38 -2.36 4.36
CA GLY A 49 3.00 -3.59 3.70
C GLY A 49 3.78 -3.83 2.39
N CYS A 50 5.11 -3.91 2.49
CA CYS A 50 5.98 -4.04 1.29
C CYS A 50 5.90 -5.39 0.58
N GLY A 51 5.22 -6.39 1.17
CA GLY A 51 5.06 -7.72 0.61
C GLY A 51 6.39 -8.36 0.23
N THR A 52 6.45 -8.93 -0.98
CA THR A 52 7.66 -9.55 -1.53
C THR A 52 8.76 -8.55 -1.95
N GLY A 53 8.56 -7.25 -1.75
CA GLY A 53 9.46 -6.19 -2.21
C GLY A 53 9.44 -5.95 -3.73
N ARG A 54 8.42 -6.47 -4.45
CA ARG A 54 8.32 -6.30 -5.92
C ARG A 54 8.19 -4.84 -6.32
N TYR A 55 7.30 -4.10 -5.68
CA TYR A 55 7.13 -2.68 -5.97
C TYR A 55 8.33 -1.86 -5.50
N ALA A 56 8.88 -2.15 -4.32
CA ALA A 56 10.12 -1.56 -3.84
C ALA A 56 11.27 -1.67 -4.85
N GLN A 57 11.44 -2.87 -5.45
CA GLN A 57 12.45 -3.08 -6.49
C GLN A 57 12.21 -2.19 -7.71
N GLN A 58 10.98 -2.05 -8.18
CA GLN A 58 10.64 -1.15 -9.30
C GLN A 58 10.96 0.31 -8.95
N LEU A 59 10.63 0.75 -7.74
CA LEU A 59 10.94 2.10 -7.26
C LEU A 59 12.45 2.36 -7.24
N LEU A 60 13.21 1.46 -6.62
CA LEU A 60 14.67 1.59 -6.49
C LEU A 60 15.41 1.53 -7.82
N GLN A 61 14.87 0.78 -8.79
CA GLN A 61 15.48 0.65 -10.13
C GLN A 61 15.20 1.81 -11.06
N ARG A 62 14.01 2.43 -10.96
CA ARG A 62 13.50 3.30 -12.04
C ARG A 62 12.99 4.65 -11.59
N ALA A 63 12.62 4.82 -10.32
CA ALA A 63 11.92 5.99 -9.85
C ALA A 63 12.69 6.78 -8.80
N LEU A 64 13.44 6.11 -7.94
CA LEU A 64 14.18 6.76 -6.86
C LEU A 64 15.60 7.12 -7.29
N SER A 65 16.09 8.26 -6.79
CA SER A 65 17.49 8.64 -6.95
C SER A 65 18.45 7.61 -6.31
N ALA A 66 19.70 7.58 -6.75
CA ALA A 66 20.71 6.68 -6.20
C ALA A 66 21.02 6.93 -4.71
N SER A 67 20.77 8.13 -4.20
CA SER A 67 20.97 8.51 -2.80
C SER A 67 19.74 8.28 -1.91
N ALA A 68 18.57 8.02 -2.51
CA ALA A 68 17.34 7.82 -1.75
C ALA A 68 17.37 6.50 -0.96
N THR A 69 16.84 6.56 0.25
CA THR A 69 16.66 5.41 1.13
C THR A 69 15.21 4.90 1.09
N TYR A 70 15.07 3.61 1.29
CA TYR A 70 13.79 2.93 1.35
C TYR A 70 13.67 2.13 2.65
N THR A 71 12.57 2.30 3.35
CA THR A 71 12.20 1.45 4.49
C THR A 71 10.87 0.78 4.19
N GLY A 72 10.81 -0.54 4.27
CA GLY A 72 9.58 -1.31 4.10
C GLY A 72 9.25 -2.10 5.36
N CYS A 73 7.96 -2.21 5.70
CA CYS A 73 7.52 -3.14 6.72
C CYS A 73 6.45 -4.09 6.19
N ASP A 74 6.38 -5.29 6.75
CA ASP A 74 5.31 -6.26 6.49
C ASP A 74 5.04 -7.11 7.73
N LEU A 75 3.81 -7.60 7.89
CA LEU A 75 3.41 -8.46 8.98
C LEU A 75 3.96 -9.88 8.84
N SER A 76 4.11 -10.37 7.61
CA SER A 76 4.56 -11.72 7.28
C SER A 76 6.08 -11.80 7.26
N SER A 77 6.65 -12.66 8.10
CA SER A 77 8.10 -12.95 8.08
C SER A 77 8.56 -13.58 6.76
N VAL A 78 7.66 -14.32 6.09
CA VAL A 78 7.95 -14.91 4.77
C VAL A 78 8.07 -13.81 3.71
N MET A 79 7.17 -12.80 3.76
CA MET A 79 7.25 -11.64 2.85
C MET A 79 8.54 -10.86 3.07
N ILE A 80 8.90 -10.58 4.32
CA ILE A 80 10.16 -9.90 4.65
C ILE A 80 11.37 -10.69 4.10
N SER A 81 11.41 -12.01 4.30
CA SER A 81 12.51 -12.84 3.76
C SER A 81 12.60 -12.80 2.25
N LEU A 82 11.46 -12.79 1.53
CA LEU A 82 11.42 -12.65 0.07
C LEU A 82 11.89 -11.26 -0.38
N ALA A 83 11.46 -10.22 0.33
CA ALA A 83 11.88 -8.84 0.07
C ALA A 83 13.39 -8.66 0.32
N GLU A 84 13.94 -9.23 1.39
CA GLU A 84 15.39 -9.22 1.68
C GLU A 84 16.22 -9.87 0.56
N GLN A 85 15.77 -11.03 0.06
CA GLN A 85 16.42 -11.69 -1.06
C GLN A 85 16.39 -10.84 -2.34
N ARG A 86 15.22 -10.24 -2.64
CA ARG A 86 15.00 -9.43 -3.84
C ARG A 86 15.77 -8.12 -3.82
N LEU A 87 15.86 -7.48 -2.66
CA LEU A 87 16.45 -6.15 -2.51
C LEU A 87 17.90 -6.15 -2.03
N ARG A 88 18.51 -7.33 -1.87
CA ARG A 88 19.88 -7.51 -1.35
C ARG A 88 20.91 -6.62 -2.04
N SER A 89 20.80 -6.42 -3.36
CA SER A 89 21.78 -5.65 -4.14
C SER A 89 21.80 -4.16 -3.83
N TYR A 90 20.79 -3.64 -3.11
CA TYR A 90 20.70 -2.22 -2.74
C TYR A 90 21.40 -1.88 -1.41
N GLY A 91 21.83 -2.90 -0.65
CA GLY A 91 22.65 -2.73 0.57
C GLY A 91 21.98 -1.82 1.59
N GLU A 92 22.74 -0.88 2.13
CA GLU A 92 22.31 0.03 3.20
C GLU A 92 21.19 1.02 2.78
N ARG A 93 20.89 1.12 1.51
CA ARG A 93 19.77 1.94 1.04
C ARG A 93 18.41 1.37 1.40
N VAL A 94 18.35 0.09 1.79
CA VAL A 94 17.11 -0.63 2.09
C VAL A 94 17.12 -1.12 3.52
N LYS A 95 16.07 -0.75 4.27
CA LYS A 95 15.77 -1.30 5.58
C LYS A 95 14.42 -2.02 5.52
N LEU A 96 14.38 -3.27 5.97
CA LEU A 96 13.16 -4.08 6.05
C LEU A 96 12.88 -4.44 7.51
N VAL A 97 11.62 -4.32 7.93
CA VAL A 97 11.20 -4.53 9.31
C VAL A 97 9.96 -5.43 9.33
N GLN A 98 10.00 -6.50 10.10
CA GLN A 98 8.78 -7.25 10.39
C GLN A 98 7.93 -6.48 11.40
N SER A 99 6.70 -6.13 11.00
CA SER A 99 5.74 -5.44 11.88
C SER A 99 5.14 -6.40 12.92
N SER A 100 4.89 -5.90 14.13
CA SER A 100 4.08 -6.59 15.16
C SER A 100 2.60 -6.67 14.81
N GLY A 101 2.17 -5.97 13.76
CA GLY A 101 0.77 -5.77 13.38
C GLY A 101 0.11 -4.56 14.03
N GLU A 102 0.79 -3.85 14.92
CA GLU A 102 0.32 -2.54 15.37
C GLU A 102 0.44 -1.51 14.24
N ILE A 103 -0.51 -0.58 14.22
CA ILE A 103 -0.49 0.51 13.24
C ILE A 103 0.45 1.59 13.80
N HIS A 104 1.74 1.36 13.61
CA HIS A 104 2.80 2.28 14.00
C HIS A 104 3.88 2.29 12.90
N ILE A 105 4.37 3.46 12.56
CA ILE A 105 5.46 3.67 11.61
C ILE A 105 6.75 3.97 12.40
N GLU A 106 7.73 3.08 12.33
CA GLU A 106 9.03 3.25 12.98
C GLU A 106 9.88 4.31 12.26
N ALA A 107 9.43 5.56 12.34
CA ALA A 107 10.14 6.73 11.85
C ALA A 107 9.88 7.91 12.78
N ALA A 108 10.83 8.84 12.84
CA ALA A 108 10.66 10.09 13.57
C ALA A 108 9.60 10.98 12.92
N ASP A 109 9.05 11.91 13.71
CA ASP A 109 8.12 12.90 13.19
C ASP A 109 8.78 13.72 12.07
N HIS A 110 8.04 14.01 11.03
CA HIS A 110 8.46 14.85 9.90
C HIS A 110 9.81 14.43 9.27
N SER A 111 10.05 13.11 9.14
CA SER A 111 11.31 12.57 8.64
C SER A 111 11.25 11.92 7.27
N VAL A 112 10.04 11.63 6.77
CA VAL A 112 9.82 10.83 5.55
C VAL A 112 9.25 11.71 4.43
N ASP A 113 9.79 11.59 3.21
CA ASP A 113 9.29 12.33 2.05
C ASP A 113 8.05 11.66 1.44
N ARG A 114 7.99 10.33 1.44
CA ARG A 114 6.85 9.56 0.89
C ARG A 114 6.49 8.43 1.83
N VAL A 115 5.24 8.36 2.22
CA VAL A 115 4.64 7.16 2.80
C VAL A 115 3.82 6.48 1.70
N VAL A 116 4.12 5.23 1.44
CA VAL A 116 3.49 4.42 0.38
C VAL A 116 2.75 3.26 1.03
N SER A 117 1.56 2.93 0.54
CA SER A 117 0.87 1.67 0.86
C SER A 117 0.05 1.20 -0.33
N THR A 118 0.34 -0.01 -0.80
CA THR A 118 -0.28 -0.57 -2.00
C THR A 118 -0.92 -1.93 -1.69
N TYR A 119 -2.25 -2.01 -1.87
CA TYR A 119 -3.05 -3.23 -1.65
C TYR A 119 -2.92 -3.84 -0.24
N VAL A 120 -2.84 -2.96 0.78
CA VAL A 120 -2.79 -3.32 2.20
C VAL A 120 -4.00 -2.78 2.95
N LEU A 121 -4.43 -1.54 2.63
CA LEU A 121 -5.51 -0.89 3.37
C LEU A 121 -6.86 -1.61 3.16
N ASP A 122 -7.01 -2.37 2.09
CA ASP A 122 -8.16 -3.23 1.81
C ASP A 122 -8.23 -4.50 2.68
N LEU A 123 -7.15 -4.79 3.42
CA LEU A 123 -7.10 -5.83 4.46
C LEU A 123 -7.47 -5.30 5.85
N LEU A 124 -7.32 -3.99 6.06
CA LEU A 124 -7.46 -3.35 7.37
C LEU A 124 -8.92 -3.02 7.71
N SER A 125 -9.19 -2.87 9.00
CA SER A 125 -10.45 -2.28 9.48
C SER A 125 -10.48 -0.77 9.20
N ASP A 126 -11.68 -0.18 9.20
CA ASP A 126 -11.82 1.28 9.02
C ASP A 126 -11.12 2.08 10.13
N VAL A 127 -11.04 1.51 11.33
CA VAL A 127 -10.31 2.11 12.47
C VAL A 127 -8.80 2.06 12.22
N ASP A 128 -8.28 0.91 11.75
CA ASP A 128 -6.86 0.76 11.45
C ASP A 128 -6.44 1.63 10.26
N ILE A 129 -7.30 1.81 9.23
CA ILE A 129 -7.02 2.74 8.12
C ILE A 129 -6.87 4.18 8.62
N LYS A 130 -7.74 4.63 9.52
CA LYS A 130 -7.64 5.97 10.13
C LYS A 130 -6.38 6.10 10.99
N ALA A 131 -6.07 5.09 11.80
CA ALA A 131 -4.84 5.06 12.58
C ALA A 131 -3.59 5.13 11.68
N PHE A 132 -3.59 4.39 10.57
CA PHE A 132 -2.52 4.47 9.57
C PHE A 132 -2.40 5.88 8.97
N ALA A 133 -3.51 6.52 8.61
CA ALA A 133 -3.49 7.88 8.07
C ALA A 133 -2.90 8.88 9.09
N THR A 134 -3.24 8.74 10.39
CA THR A 134 -2.67 9.55 11.47
C THR A 134 -1.16 9.34 11.61
N GLU A 135 -0.69 8.09 11.62
CA GLU A 135 0.75 7.77 11.68
C GLU A 135 1.50 8.25 10.44
N ALA A 136 0.93 8.08 9.25
CA ALA A 136 1.50 8.60 8.01
C ALA A 136 1.68 10.13 8.08
N ARG A 137 0.67 10.85 8.61
CA ARG A 137 0.75 12.30 8.80
C ARG A 137 1.85 12.69 9.78
N ARG A 138 2.00 11.95 10.87
CA ARG A 138 3.03 12.20 11.89
C ARG A 138 4.44 12.13 11.29
N VAL A 139 4.72 11.08 10.49
CA VAL A 139 6.08 10.85 9.98
C VAL A 139 6.40 11.64 8.71
N LEU A 140 5.38 12.05 7.94
CA LEU A 140 5.59 12.82 6.71
C LEU A 140 6.12 14.22 7.02
N LYS A 141 7.13 14.63 6.23
CA LYS A 141 7.56 16.02 6.18
C LYS A 141 6.40 16.92 5.75
N PRO A 142 6.44 18.24 6.02
CA PRO A 142 5.39 19.16 5.59
C PRO A 142 5.09 19.08 4.08
N GLU A 143 6.12 18.93 3.24
CA GLU A 143 6.01 18.76 1.77
C GLU A 143 5.91 17.28 1.35
N GLY A 144 5.82 16.37 2.32
CA GLY A 144 5.74 14.93 2.08
C GLY A 144 4.40 14.53 1.48
N LYS A 145 4.34 13.34 0.87
CA LYS A 145 3.11 12.84 0.26
C LYS A 145 2.78 11.43 0.75
N LEU A 146 1.50 11.22 1.01
CA LEU A 146 0.90 9.92 1.21
C LEU A 146 0.47 9.38 -0.15
N CYS A 147 0.97 8.20 -0.52
CA CYS A 147 0.80 7.57 -1.83
C CYS A 147 0.09 6.22 -1.65
N LEU A 148 -1.16 6.10 -2.06
CA LEU A 148 -2.02 4.95 -1.77
C LEU A 148 -2.54 4.30 -3.04
N VAL A 149 -2.57 2.97 -3.04
CA VAL A 149 -3.35 2.16 -4.00
C VAL A 149 -4.11 1.08 -3.23
N SER A 150 -5.38 0.89 -3.55
CA SER A 150 -6.19 -0.17 -2.94
C SER A 150 -7.29 -0.64 -3.90
N LEU A 151 -7.78 -1.85 -3.68
CA LEU A 151 -9.00 -2.30 -4.32
C LEU A 151 -10.17 -1.39 -3.95
N THR A 152 -10.96 -1.00 -4.96
CA THR A 152 -12.10 -0.12 -4.77
C THR A 152 -13.35 -0.62 -5.49
N GLN A 153 -14.41 0.16 -5.43
CA GLN A 153 -15.66 -0.19 -6.09
C GLN A 153 -15.55 0.02 -7.60
N GLY A 154 -16.09 -0.91 -8.36
CA GLY A 154 -16.13 -0.81 -9.82
C GLY A 154 -16.86 0.43 -10.31
N THR A 155 -16.33 1.07 -11.35
CA THR A 155 -16.90 2.26 -11.99
C THR A 155 -17.69 1.93 -13.24
N THR A 156 -17.33 0.88 -13.99
CA THR A 156 -18.03 0.38 -15.17
C THR A 156 -19.04 -0.71 -14.79
N SER A 157 -20.02 -1.00 -15.66
CA SER A 157 -21.00 -2.07 -15.40
C SER A 157 -20.36 -3.43 -15.14
N ALA A 158 -19.35 -3.80 -15.92
CA ALA A 158 -18.59 -5.04 -15.73
C ALA A 158 -17.84 -5.05 -14.39
N SER A 159 -17.12 -3.98 -14.05
CA SER A 159 -16.38 -3.89 -12.79
C SER A 159 -17.29 -3.81 -11.56
N LYS A 160 -18.50 -3.22 -11.69
CA LYS A 160 -19.53 -3.25 -10.63
C LYS A 160 -19.97 -4.68 -10.34
N LEU A 161 -20.21 -5.47 -11.39
CA LEU A 161 -20.57 -6.88 -11.24
C LEU A 161 -19.44 -7.67 -10.56
N VAL A 162 -18.20 -7.48 -10.98
CA VAL A 162 -17.02 -8.10 -10.34
C VAL A 162 -16.95 -7.69 -8.87
N THR A 163 -17.15 -6.41 -8.55
CA THR A 163 -17.16 -5.91 -7.16
C THR A 163 -18.27 -6.57 -6.31
N VAL A 164 -19.47 -6.74 -6.87
CA VAL A 164 -20.57 -7.42 -6.16
C VAL A 164 -20.18 -8.86 -5.86
N LEU A 165 -19.70 -9.59 -6.87
CA LEU A 165 -19.26 -10.97 -6.71
C LEU A 165 -18.13 -11.08 -5.67
N TRP A 166 -17.15 -10.17 -5.72
CA TRP A 166 -16.06 -10.09 -4.75
C TRP A 166 -16.58 -9.90 -3.31
N LYS A 167 -17.52 -8.95 -3.11
CA LYS A 167 -18.14 -8.72 -1.79
C LYS A 167 -18.90 -9.95 -1.28
N VAL A 168 -19.59 -10.67 -2.16
CA VAL A 168 -20.26 -11.93 -1.79
C VAL A 168 -19.26 -12.99 -1.36
N LEU A 169 -18.20 -13.21 -2.16
CA LEU A 169 -17.13 -14.15 -1.82
C LEU A 169 -16.43 -13.75 -0.51
N TYR A 170 -16.13 -12.48 -0.33
CA TYR A 170 -15.56 -11.96 0.92
C TYR A 170 -16.46 -12.25 2.13
N ARG A 171 -17.78 -12.07 2.01
CA ARG A 171 -18.72 -12.36 3.12
C ARG A 171 -18.83 -13.84 3.44
N LEU A 172 -18.76 -14.71 2.43
CA LEU A 172 -18.88 -16.17 2.60
C LEU A 172 -17.56 -16.79 3.06
N ARG A 173 -16.46 -16.46 2.41
CA ARG A 173 -15.11 -16.97 2.69
C ARG A 173 -14.05 -15.93 2.35
N PRO A 174 -13.70 -15.00 3.26
CA PRO A 174 -12.76 -13.91 2.99
C PRO A 174 -11.43 -14.38 2.39
N MET A 175 -10.96 -15.55 2.81
CA MET A 175 -9.68 -16.10 2.33
C MET A 175 -9.66 -16.50 0.85
N LEU A 176 -10.83 -16.67 0.19
CA LEU A 176 -10.88 -16.91 -1.27
C LEU A 176 -10.47 -15.68 -2.09
N VAL A 177 -10.61 -14.51 -1.51
CA VAL A 177 -10.23 -13.23 -2.11
C VAL A 177 -9.02 -12.61 -1.38
N GLY A 178 -8.18 -13.44 -0.77
CA GLY A 178 -6.97 -12.99 -0.06
C GLY A 178 -7.25 -12.13 1.18
N GLY A 179 -8.49 -12.09 1.68
CA GLY A 179 -8.88 -11.21 2.76
C GLY A 179 -9.16 -9.76 2.35
N CYS A 180 -8.94 -9.43 1.07
CA CYS A 180 -9.10 -8.08 0.55
C CYS A 180 -10.58 -7.72 0.36
N ARG A 181 -10.94 -6.49 0.70
CA ARG A 181 -12.28 -5.92 0.48
C ARG A 181 -12.19 -4.61 -0.31
N PRO A 182 -13.08 -4.33 -1.26
CA PRO A 182 -13.10 -3.02 -1.90
C PRO A 182 -13.33 -1.91 -0.87
N VAL A 183 -12.39 -0.96 -0.78
CA VAL A 183 -12.39 0.20 0.12
C VAL A 183 -12.42 1.47 -0.70
N LEU A 184 -13.14 2.48 -0.24
CA LEU A 184 -13.07 3.83 -0.79
C LEU A 184 -12.06 4.62 0.06
N LEU A 185 -10.80 4.70 -0.40
CA LEU A 185 -9.71 5.34 0.35
C LEU A 185 -9.99 6.81 0.64
N SER A 186 -10.58 7.52 -0.33
CA SER A 186 -10.91 8.93 -0.22
C SER A 186 -11.88 9.24 0.94
N ALA A 187 -12.70 8.27 1.36
CA ALA A 187 -13.60 8.43 2.50
C ALA A 187 -12.90 8.29 3.87
N HIS A 188 -11.66 7.81 3.89
CA HIS A 188 -10.88 7.63 5.12
C HIS A 188 -9.84 8.73 5.38
N LEU A 189 -9.66 9.63 4.41
CA LEU A 189 -8.77 10.80 4.55
C LEU A 189 -9.62 12.00 5.00
N ASP A 190 -9.44 12.43 6.23
CA ASP A 190 -10.14 13.62 6.74
C ASP A 190 -9.62 14.87 6.01
N LYS A 191 -10.53 15.70 5.53
CA LYS A 191 -10.19 16.92 4.78
C LYS A 191 -9.55 18.00 5.66
N SER A 192 -9.68 17.91 6.97
CA SER A 192 -8.95 18.77 7.91
C SER A 192 -7.46 18.42 7.97
N ASP A 193 -7.12 17.16 7.72
CA ASP A 193 -5.76 16.63 7.82
C ASP A 193 -5.08 16.45 6.47
N TRP A 194 -5.85 16.20 5.41
CA TRP A 194 -5.37 15.81 4.10
C TRP A 194 -5.97 16.60 2.96
N SER A 195 -5.12 17.09 2.07
CA SER A 195 -5.49 17.63 0.76
C SER A 195 -5.14 16.61 -0.31
N VAL A 196 -6.15 16.15 -1.06
CA VAL A 196 -5.94 15.19 -2.16
C VAL A 196 -5.40 15.92 -3.39
N ALA A 197 -4.14 15.67 -3.72
CA ALA A 197 -3.45 16.26 -4.86
C ALA A 197 -3.67 15.46 -6.15
N TYR A 198 -3.90 14.14 -6.07
CA TYR A 198 -4.19 13.27 -7.19
C TYR A 198 -5.17 12.18 -6.79
N HIS A 199 -6.17 11.92 -7.63
CA HIS A 199 -7.16 10.86 -7.43
C HIS A 199 -7.55 10.25 -8.77
N HIS A 200 -7.34 8.96 -8.92
CA HIS A 200 -7.68 8.22 -10.14
C HIS A 200 -8.20 6.82 -9.80
N THR A 201 -9.01 6.27 -10.69
CA THR A 201 -9.46 4.87 -10.60
C THR A 201 -9.15 4.16 -11.90
N ILE A 202 -8.36 3.10 -11.82
CA ILE A 202 -8.02 2.24 -12.95
C ILE A 202 -8.78 0.93 -12.84
N VAL A 203 -9.35 0.48 -13.97
CA VAL A 203 -9.99 -0.84 -14.06
C VAL A 203 -9.17 -1.73 -14.98
N ARG A 204 -8.72 -2.87 -14.47
CA ARG A 204 -8.04 -3.92 -15.24
C ARG A 204 -8.70 -5.27 -14.98
N TYR A 205 -9.07 -5.98 -16.04
CA TYR A 205 -9.75 -7.29 -15.97
C TYR A 205 -10.98 -7.30 -15.05
N GLY A 206 -11.69 -6.17 -14.99
CA GLY A 206 -12.85 -5.99 -14.11
C GLY A 206 -12.52 -5.63 -12.66
N VAL A 207 -11.26 -5.69 -12.25
CA VAL A 207 -10.80 -5.25 -10.92
C VAL A 207 -10.54 -3.75 -10.95
N ALA A 208 -11.15 -3.02 -10.02
CA ALA A 208 -10.97 -1.58 -9.88
C ALA A 208 -9.98 -1.26 -8.76
N SER A 209 -9.01 -0.42 -9.05
CA SER A 209 -8.01 0.08 -8.10
C SER A 209 -8.11 1.60 -7.99
N GLU A 210 -8.23 2.12 -6.77
CA GLU A 210 -8.21 3.55 -6.46
C GLU A 210 -6.78 3.96 -6.14
N ILE A 211 -6.33 5.03 -6.78
CA ILE A 211 -5.03 5.66 -6.58
C ILE A 211 -5.25 7.01 -5.94
N ILE A 212 -4.59 7.28 -4.82
CA ILE A 212 -4.64 8.58 -4.15
C ILE A 212 -3.23 9.04 -3.81
N ILE A 213 -2.95 10.31 -4.12
CA ILE A 213 -1.81 11.03 -3.57
C ILE A 213 -2.37 12.21 -2.79
N ALA A 214 -2.06 12.25 -1.49
CA ALA A 214 -2.49 13.30 -0.59
C ALA A 214 -1.30 13.97 0.08
N VAL A 215 -1.45 15.24 0.43
CA VAL A 215 -0.48 16.03 1.19
C VAL A 215 -1.08 16.41 2.55
N PRO A 216 -0.27 16.47 3.62
CA PRO A 216 -0.75 16.97 4.90
C PRO A 216 -1.25 18.42 4.76
N VAL A 217 -2.37 18.75 5.36
CA VAL A 217 -2.81 20.14 5.50
C VAL A 217 -1.93 20.80 6.56
N ALA A 218 -1.39 21.98 6.24
CA ALA A 218 -0.62 22.77 7.19
C ALA A 218 -1.52 23.16 8.38
N THR A 219 -1.05 22.88 9.57
CA THR A 219 -1.68 23.29 10.85
C THR A 219 -1.26 24.68 11.23
#